data_b39af8212cf0559663fd9f570df1dfdf
#
_entry.id   b39af8212cf0559663fd9f570df1dfdf
#
_cell.length_a   1.000
_cell.length_b   1.000
_cell.length_c   1.000
_cell.angle_alpha   90.00
_cell.angle_beta   90.00
_cell.angle_gamma   90.00
#
_symmetry.space_group_name_H-M   'P 1'
#
loop_
_entity.id
_entity.type
_entity.pdbx_description
1 polymer ?
#
loop_
_entity_poly.entity_id
_entity_poly.type
_entity_poly.pdbx_seq_one_letter_code
_entity_poly.pdbx_strand_id
1 'polypeptide(L)'
;MRRIHPFVYGHVIGALITGAVSGAFLDWTAVATFAAVLAANAAIGSLICWWRPGFEAAWWKLWLVATFANPLMLAAIAFSIDQYDCVIGRRTGWNCMFSDVGPLTVEACLPSPLIGLAVRWWKRRSAVL
;
A
#
# COMPACT_ATOMS: atom_id res chain seq x y z
N MET A 1 -0.91 -27.13 7.23
CA MET A 1 -1.18 -25.70 6.98
C MET A 1 0.10 -24.97 6.62
N ARG A 2 0.11 -24.30 5.46
CA ARG A 2 1.24 -23.47 5.06
C ARG A 2 1.25 -22.21 5.92
N ARG A 3 2.35 -21.95 6.60
CA ARG A 3 2.48 -20.75 7.43
C ARG A 3 2.48 -19.51 6.55
N ILE A 4 1.75 -18.47 6.97
CA ILE A 4 1.72 -17.19 6.27
C ILE A 4 3.13 -16.58 6.29
N HIS A 5 3.60 -16.16 5.14
CA HIS A 5 4.95 -15.59 4.98
C HIS A 5 5.09 -14.28 5.77
N PRO A 6 6.23 -14.03 6.46
CA PRO A 6 6.43 -12.80 7.24
C PRO A 6 6.22 -11.51 6.46
N PHE A 7 6.45 -11.51 5.15
CA PHE A 7 6.19 -10.35 4.29
C PHE A 7 4.72 -9.91 4.35
N VAL A 8 3.78 -10.84 4.42
CA VAL A 8 2.34 -10.52 4.47
C VAL A 8 2.02 -9.71 5.72
N TYR A 9 2.50 -10.15 6.88
CA TYR A 9 2.31 -9.42 8.14
C TYR A 9 2.93 -8.03 8.07
N GLY A 10 4.18 -7.97 7.62
CA GLY A 10 4.91 -6.71 7.53
C GLY A 10 4.26 -5.73 6.59
N HIS A 11 3.76 -6.19 5.45
CA HIS A 11 3.04 -5.35 4.48
C HIS A 11 1.75 -4.80 5.09
N VAL A 12 0.97 -5.64 5.78
CA VAL A 12 -0.27 -5.20 6.44
C VAL A 12 0.03 -4.18 7.54
N ILE A 13 1.02 -4.43 8.38
CA ILE A 13 1.46 -3.49 9.42
C ILE A 13 1.92 -2.18 8.80
N GLY A 14 2.72 -2.25 7.74
CA GLY A 14 3.18 -1.08 7.00
C GLY A 14 2.01 -0.28 6.42
N ALA A 15 1.01 -0.95 5.87
CA ALA A 15 -0.18 -0.30 5.35
C ALA A 15 -1.02 0.36 6.45
N LEU A 16 -1.10 -0.25 7.63
CA LEU A 16 -1.76 0.37 8.78
C LEU A 16 -1.06 1.67 9.18
N ILE A 17 0.26 1.66 9.25
CA ILE A 17 1.06 2.84 9.61
C ILE A 17 0.92 3.93 8.56
N THR A 18 1.17 3.61 7.29
CA THR A 18 1.10 4.59 6.19
C THR A 18 -0.32 5.11 5.98
N GLY A 19 -1.32 4.25 6.15
CA GLY A 19 -2.73 4.63 6.07
C GLY A 19 -3.14 5.55 7.20
N ALA A 20 -2.69 5.30 8.42
CA ALA A 20 -2.96 6.17 9.56
C ALA A 20 -2.33 7.55 9.36
N VAL A 21 -1.07 7.61 8.92
CA VAL A 21 -0.37 8.87 8.64
C VAL A 21 -1.08 9.64 7.53
N SER A 22 -1.43 8.98 6.44
CA SER A 22 -2.12 9.61 5.31
C SER A 22 -3.51 10.10 5.70
N GLY A 23 -4.25 9.31 6.48
CA GLY A 23 -5.56 9.69 6.99
C GLY A 23 -5.49 10.93 7.89
N ALA A 24 -4.43 11.04 8.70
CA ALA A 24 -4.19 12.20 9.55
C ALA A 24 -3.95 13.48 8.73
N PHE A 25 -3.27 13.38 7.58
CA PHE A 25 -3.08 14.51 6.68
C PHE A 25 -4.37 14.97 6.01
N LEU A 26 -5.33 14.06 5.80
CA LEU A 26 -6.64 14.40 5.24
C LEU A 26 -7.55 14.98 6.32
N ASP A 27 -7.79 14.22 7.37
CA ASP A 27 -8.62 14.56 8.52
C ASP A 27 -8.38 13.52 9.61
N TRP A 28 -8.31 13.95 10.87
CA TRP A 28 -8.14 13.03 11.99
C TRP A 28 -9.25 11.96 12.07
N THR A 29 -10.46 12.28 11.62
CA THR A 29 -11.57 11.32 11.58
C THR A 29 -11.37 10.21 10.52
N ALA A 30 -10.52 10.45 9.53
CA ALA A 30 -10.24 9.51 8.46
C ALA A 30 -9.12 8.50 8.80
N VAL A 31 -8.39 8.70 9.91
CA VAL A 31 -7.23 7.87 10.28
C VAL A 31 -7.57 6.38 10.31
N ALA A 32 -8.59 5.99 11.06
CA ALA A 32 -8.97 4.59 11.22
C ALA A 32 -9.48 3.99 9.91
N THR A 33 -10.34 4.70 9.19
CA THR A 33 -10.91 4.24 7.92
C THR A 33 -9.83 4.04 6.86
N PHE A 34 -8.95 5.03 6.72
CA PHE A 34 -7.90 5.01 5.71
C PHE A 34 -6.88 3.89 6.02
N ALA A 35 -6.51 3.74 7.28
CA ALA A 35 -5.63 2.65 7.73
C ALA A 35 -6.24 1.28 7.45
N ALA A 36 -7.53 1.08 7.77
CA ALA A 36 -8.23 -0.18 7.55
C ALA A 36 -8.34 -0.53 6.06
N VAL A 37 -8.67 0.44 5.22
CA VAL A 37 -8.79 0.25 3.76
C VAL A 37 -7.43 -0.12 3.16
N LEU A 38 -6.38 0.60 3.50
CA LEU A 38 -5.03 0.29 3.03
C LEU A 38 -4.56 -1.09 3.49
N ALA A 39 -4.80 -1.43 4.75
CA ALA A 39 -4.39 -2.73 5.31
C ALA A 39 -5.12 -3.88 4.63
N ALA A 40 -6.42 -3.76 4.39
CA ALA A 40 -7.21 -4.78 3.71
C ALA A 40 -6.71 -5.02 2.28
N ASN A 41 -6.45 -3.94 1.54
CA ASN A 41 -5.93 -4.05 0.17
C ASN A 41 -4.48 -4.57 0.14
N ALA A 42 -3.66 -4.18 1.10
CA ALA A 42 -2.31 -4.72 1.25
C ALA A 42 -2.33 -6.23 1.52
N ALA A 43 -3.25 -6.69 2.37
CA ALA A 43 -3.44 -8.12 2.63
C ALA A 43 -3.82 -8.87 1.35
N ILE A 44 -4.74 -8.34 0.56
CA ILE A 44 -5.14 -8.94 -0.72
C ILE A 44 -3.94 -9.05 -1.66
N GLY A 45 -3.21 -7.97 -1.87
CA GLY A 45 -2.04 -7.94 -2.73
C GLY A 45 -0.93 -8.89 -2.28
N SER A 46 -0.65 -8.92 -0.98
CA SER A 46 0.36 -9.82 -0.41
C SER A 46 -0.03 -11.28 -0.49
N LEU A 47 -1.30 -11.61 -0.27
CA LEU A 47 -1.80 -12.98 -0.40
C LEU A 47 -1.76 -13.47 -1.85
N ILE A 48 -2.06 -12.61 -2.82
CA ILE A 48 -1.93 -12.93 -4.24
C ILE A 48 -0.47 -13.26 -4.57
N CYS A 49 0.46 -12.45 -4.07
CA CYS A 49 1.90 -12.69 -4.26
C CYS A 49 2.33 -14.01 -3.61
N TRP A 50 1.84 -14.27 -2.39
CA TRP A 50 2.20 -15.47 -1.63
C TRP A 50 1.75 -16.77 -2.30
N TRP A 51 0.67 -16.74 -3.06
CA TRP A 51 0.17 -17.91 -3.79
C TRP A 51 0.89 -18.16 -5.11
N ARG A 52 1.67 -17.20 -5.61
CA ARG A 52 2.37 -17.34 -6.88
C ARG A 52 3.73 -18.00 -6.70
N PRO A 53 4.17 -18.83 -7.68
CA PRO A 53 5.55 -19.33 -7.72
C PRO A 53 6.53 -18.14 -7.79
N GLY A 54 7.66 -18.23 -7.08
CA GLY A 54 8.67 -17.19 -7.10
C GLY A 54 8.43 -16.05 -6.09
N PHE A 55 7.51 -16.22 -5.14
CA PHE A 55 7.29 -15.24 -4.06
C PHE A 55 8.58 -14.91 -3.28
N GLU A 56 9.53 -15.84 -3.25
CA GLU A 56 10.84 -15.68 -2.61
C GLU A 56 11.88 -14.98 -3.52
N ALA A 57 11.44 -14.37 -4.62
CA ALA A 57 12.30 -13.68 -5.58
C ALA A 57 13.03 -12.48 -4.98
N ALA A 58 13.85 -11.80 -5.80
CA ALA A 58 14.59 -10.61 -5.42
C ALA A 58 13.68 -9.55 -4.77
N TRP A 59 14.21 -8.81 -3.81
CA TRP A 59 13.46 -7.84 -3.03
C TRP A 59 12.72 -6.79 -3.89
N TRP A 60 13.34 -6.32 -4.96
CA TRP A 60 12.75 -5.32 -5.84
C TRP A 60 11.57 -5.87 -6.66
N LYS A 61 11.66 -7.14 -7.09
CA LYS A 61 10.54 -7.83 -7.77
C LYS A 61 9.36 -8.00 -6.83
N LEU A 62 9.62 -8.39 -5.59
CA LEU A 62 8.59 -8.56 -4.58
C LEU A 62 7.92 -7.22 -4.26
N TRP A 63 8.70 -6.15 -4.14
CA TRP A 63 8.18 -4.81 -3.92
C TRP A 63 7.27 -4.36 -5.08
N LEU A 64 7.73 -4.52 -6.32
CA LEU A 64 6.94 -4.16 -7.50
C LEU A 64 5.64 -4.95 -7.58
N VAL A 65 5.72 -6.28 -7.46
CA VAL A 65 4.54 -7.14 -7.58
C VAL A 65 3.54 -6.86 -6.45
N ALA A 66 4.01 -6.72 -5.22
CA ALA A 66 3.14 -6.42 -4.09
C ALA A 66 2.45 -5.05 -4.24
N THR A 67 3.19 -4.04 -4.72
CA THR A 67 2.65 -2.70 -4.94
C THR A 67 1.57 -2.70 -6.03
N PHE A 68 1.83 -3.32 -7.17
CA PHE A 68 0.91 -3.32 -8.31
C PHE A 68 -0.17 -4.41 -8.24
N ALA A 69 0.00 -5.45 -7.43
CA ALA A 69 -1.07 -6.42 -7.15
C ALA A 69 -2.10 -5.86 -6.16
N ASN A 70 -1.82 -4.74 -5.54
CA ASN A 70 -2.75 -4.06 -4.65
C ASN A 70 -3.84 -3.37 -5.47
N PRO A 71 -5.11 -3.78 -5.37
CA PRO A 71 -6.19 -3.18 -6.16
C PRO A 71 -6.41 -1.70 -5.83
N LEU A 72 -6.13 -1.28 -4.59
CA LEU A 72 -6.25 0.12 -4.19
C LEU A 72 -5.23 1.00 -4.92
N MET A 73 -4.01 0.50 -5.15
CA MET A 73 -2.98 1.21 -5.92
C MET A 73 -3.46 1.50 -7.34
N LEU A 74 -4.02 0.49 -8.00
CA LEU A 74 -4.54 0.64 -9.36
C LEU A 74 -5.71 1.61 -9.42
N ALA A 75 -6.63 1.51 -8.45
CA ALA A 75 -7.76 2.43 -8.33
C ALA A 75 -7.30 3.87 -8.07
N ALA A 76 -6.29 4.06 -7.21
CA ALA A 76 -5.73 5.37 -6.90
C ALA A 76 -5.05 6.01 -8.10
N ILE A 77 -4.32 5.22 -8.89
CA ILE A 77 -3.69 5.69 -10.14
C ILE A 77 -4.76 6.13 -11.14
N ALA A 78 -5.78 5.30 -11.36
CA ALA A 78 -6.87 5.61 -12.28
C ALA A 78 -7.62 6.89 -11.85
N PHE A 79 -7.91 7.01 -10.56
CA PHE A 79 -8.55 8.22 -10.01
C PHE A 79 -7.67 9.45 -10.17
N SER A 80 -6.37 9.34 -9.94
CA SER A 80 -5.42 10.45 -10.10
C SER A 80 -5.33 10.91 -11.55
N ILE A 81 -5.40 9.99 -12.51
CA ILE A 81 -5.42 10.32 -13.95
C ILE A 81 -6.71 11.03 -14.30
N ASP A 82 -7.86 10.54 -13.82
CA ASP A 82 -9.17 11.16 -14.05
C ASP A 82 -9.23 12.59 -13.48
N GLN A 83 -8.60 12.80 -12.31
CA GLN A 83 -8.58 14.09 -11.61
C GLN A 83 -7.31 14.91 -11.90
N TYR A 84 -6.60 14.59 -12.98
CA TYR A 84 -5.31 15.22 -13.29
C TYR A 84 -5.39 16.74 -13.34
N ASP A 85 -6.40 17.30 -14.02
CA ASP A 85 -6.57 18.75 -14.12
C ASP A 85 -6.82 19.41 -12.77
N CYS A 86 -7.47 18.70 -11.85
CA CYS A 86 -7.67 19.16 -10.46
C CYS A 86 -6.36 19.16 -9.69
N VAL A 87 -5.56 18.08 -9.83
CA VAL A 87 -4.29 17.90 -9.09
C VAL A 87 -3.29 18.99 -9.46
N ILE A 88 -3.19 19.34 -10.75
CA ILE A 88 -2.26 20.38 -11.24
C ILE A 88 -2.82 21.80 -11.16
N GLY A 89 -4.06 21.96 -10.67
CA GLY A 89 -4.67 23.27 -10.46
C GLY A 89 -5.31 23.90 -11.69
N ARG A 90 -5.44 23.18 -12.80
CA ARG A 90 -6.12 23.69 -14.01
C ARG A 90 -7.63 23.77 -13.85
N ARG A 91 -8.20 22.94 -12.99
CA ARG A 91 -9.64 22.94 -12.70
C ARG A 91 -9.84 23.02 -11.20
N THR A 92 -10.85 23.79 -10.78
CA THR A 92 -11.24 23.97 -9.37
C THR A 92 -12.74 23.77 -9.24
N GLY A 93 -13.22 23.58 -7.99
CA GLY A 93 -14.64 23.46 -7.70
C GLY A 93 -15.01 22.11 -7.09
N TRP A 94 -16.30 21.82 -7.09
CA TRP A 94 -16.85 20.60 -6.45
C TRP A 94 -16.26 19.30 -6.97
N ASN A 95 -15.98 19.25 -8.26
CA ASN A 95 -15.41 18.06 -8.92
C ASN A 95 -13.98 17.75 -8.47
N CYS A 96 -13.33 18.73 -7.80
CA CYS A 96 -11.95 18.59 -7.32
C CYS A 96 -11.85 18.37 -5.82
N MET A 97 -12.98 18.21 -5.12
CA MET A 97 -13.03 18.13 -3.66
C MET A 97 -12.16 17.00 -3.08
N PHE A 98 -12.06 15.88 -3.78
CA PHE A 98 -11.30 14.70 -3.36
C PHE A 98 -10.07 14.44 -4.23
N SER A 99 -9.61 15.42 -4.99
CA SER A 99 -8.47 15.24 -5.92
C SER A 99 -7.18 14.82 -5.23
N ASP A 100 -6.99 15.18 -3.96
CA ASP A 100 -5.78 14.83 -3.19
C ASP A 100 -5.77 13.38 -2.71
N VAL A 101 -6.92 12.73 -2.66
CA VAL A 101 -7.04 11.35 -2.15
C VAL A 101 -6.28 10.36 -3.02
N GLY A 102 -6.34 10.51 -4.36
CA GLY A 102 -5.64 9.63 -5.28
C GLY A 102 -4.12 9.64 -5.09
N PRO A 103 -3.46 10.81 -5.26
CA PRO A 103 -2.01 10.92 -5.06
C PRO A 103 -1.57 10.52 -3.65
N LEU A 104 -2.30 10.89 -2.63
CA LEU A 104 -1.97 10.54 -1.25
C LEU A 104 -2.04 9.03 -1.02
N THR A 105 -3.01 8.35 -1.62
CA THR A 105 -3.14 6.89 -1.57
C THR A 105 -1.98 6.22 -2.29
N VAL A 106 -1.58 6.71 -3.45
CA VAL A 106 -0.40 6.21 -4.18
C VAL A 106 0.85 6.34 -3.31
N GLU A 107 1.08 7.51 -2.71
CA GLU A 107 2.21 7.75 -1.83
C GLU A 107 2.21 6.81 -0.62
N ALA A 108 1.06 6.51 -0.05
CA ALA A 108 0.92 5.58 1.08
C ALA A 108 1.18 4.13 0.67
N CYS A 109 0.80 3.74 -0.55
CA CYS A 109 0.98 2.38 -1.06
C CYS A 109 2.43 2.04 -1.41
N LEU A 110 3.23 3.04 -1.78
CA LEU A 110 4.64 2.82 -2.18
C LEU A 110 5.53 2.35 -1.02
N PRO A 111 5.53 3.00 0.17
CA PRO A 111 6.41 2.60 1.26
C PRO A 111 5.90 1.39 2.06
N SER A 112 4.61 1.07 2.01
CA SER A 112 4.06 -0.02 2.83
C SER A 112 4.70 -1.39 2.58
N PRO A 113 5.02 -1.81 1.33
CA PRO A 113 5.72 -3.07 1.11
C PRO A 113 7.16 -3.08 1.63
N LEU A 114 7.79 -1.92 1.79
CA LEU A 114 9.15 -1.82 2.33
C LEU A 114 9.22 -2.32 3.77
N ILE A 115 8.19 -2.08 4.57
CA ILE A 115 8.08 -2.62 5.93
C ILE A 115 7.95 -4.14 5.89
N GLY A 116 7.19 -4.67 4.93
CA GLY A 116 7.11 -6.11 4.68
C GLY A 116 8.46 -6.73 4.36
N LEU A 117 9.24 -6.06 3.51
CA LEU A 117 10.59 -6.50 3.16
C LEU A 117 11.53 -6.44 4.37
N ALA A 118 11.42 -5.42 5.22
CA ALA A 118 12.20 -5.30 6.45
C ALA A 118 11.89 -6.45 7.42
N VAL A 119 10.63 -6.79 7.60
CA VAL A 119 10.21 -7.92 8.43
C VAL A 119 10.73 -9.25 7.87
N ARG A 120 10.63 -9.44 6.55
CA ARG A 120 11.18 -10.62 5.86
C ARG A 120 12.69 -10.75 6.10
N TRP A 121 13.43 -9.66 5.93
CA TRP A 121 14.87 -9.61 6.14
C TRP A 121 15.23 -9.92 7.59
N TRP A 122 14.54 -9.32 8.54
CA TRP A 122 14.76 -9.57 9.98
C TRP A 122 14.53 -11.03 10.32
N LYS A 123 13.43 -11.62 9.88
CA LYS A 123 13.11 -13.03 10.13
C LYS A 123 14.18 -13.97 9.58
N ARG A 124 14.67 -13.70 8.37
CA ARG A 124 15.76 -14.48 7.77
C ARG A 124 17.03 -14.38 8.59
N ARG A 125 17.36 -13.19 9.04
CA ARG A 125 18.57 -12.95 9.85
C ARG A 125 18.46 -13.63 11.20
N SER A 126 17.32 -13.58 11.87
CA SER A 126 17.08 -14.25 13.14
C SER A 126 17.15 -15.77 13.04
N ALA A 127 16.74 -16.35 11.90
CA ALA A 127 16.81 -17.79 11.67
C ALA A 127 18.25 -18.29 11.50
N VAL A 128 19.19 -17.43 11.11
CA VAL A 128 20.62 -17.76 10.92
C VAL A 128 21.39 -17.64 12.25
N LEU A 129 20.92 -16.87 13.19
CA LEU A 129 21.50 -16.69 14.50
C LEU A 129 20.98 -17.74 15.49
#